data_f76d77bf5d6e6af57026e4d3a7528df4
#
_entry.id   f76d77bf5d6e6af57026e4d3a7528df4
#
_cell.length_a   1.000
_cell.length_b   1.000
_cell.length_c   1.000
_cell.angle_alpha   90.00
_cell.angle_beta   90.00
_cell.angle_gamma   90.00
#
_symmetry.space_group_name_H-M   'P 1'
#
loop_
_entity.id
_entity.type
_entity.pdbx_description
1 polymer ?
#
loop_
_entity_poly.entity_id
_entity_poly.type
_entity_poly.pdbx_seq_one_letter_code
_entity_poly.pdbx_strand_id
1 'polypeptide(L)'
;MSYAEFLEAKMHVGGNSGFKATYLPDCLFDFQSALVEWATLKGRAAVFADCGLGKTFIQLAWAENVVRKTNGRVLILAPLAVGFQTVTEGEKLGLKLTHDRDGTEKKARLVVSNYERLHYFDPKNFTGVVCDESSILKNFDGKTRLAITQFMRKLQYRLLCTATAAPNDYIELGTSSEAIGEMGFSDMLSRFFKKVERTMSRRDEHQGCNYRFRGHAERDFWRWVCSWARAMRRPSDLGYDDAAFRLPPLVVRDHFVKANSPAPGMLFEMPAIGLQEQREELRRTLKERCEQAAELANSHSNPVVVWCHLNPEGQLLKKMIPDAQEVKGSDTDERKESTFRDFALGNIRVLVTKPKIGAFGLNWQHCSNVVYFPSHSYEQYYQAVRRCWRFGQRNTVKVDVVATEGQRQVLDNLKRKADAASAMFEQLVGMMRNELRIERKNEFVKKEEVPTWL
;
A
#
# COMPACT_ATOMS: atom_id res chain seq x y z
N MET A 1 -18.77 -14.68 34.12
CA MET A 1 -17.80 -13.68 33.54
C MET A 1 -17.00 -13.14 34.71
N SER A 2 -15.71 -13.43 34.77
CA SER A 2 -14.85 -12.88 35.81
C SER A 2 -14.65 -11.37 35.61
N TYR A 3 -14.22 -10.65 36.66
CA TYR A 3 -13.92 -9.22 36.54
C TYR A 3 -12.81 -8.95 35.51
N ALA A 4 -11.86 -9.89 35.36
CA ALA A 4 -10.83 -9.84 34.35
C ALA A 4 -11.42 -9.99 32.91
N GLU A 5 -12.31 -10.93 32.67
CA GLU A 5 -13.03 -11.08 31.39
C GLU A 5 -13.90 -9.86 31.07
N PHE A 6 -14.51 -9.24 32.09
CA PHE A 6 -15.27 -8.00 31.91
C PHE A 6 -14.37 -6.82 31.55
N LEU A 7 -13.17 -6.71 32.14
CA LEU A 7 -12.18 -5.69 31.79
C LEU A 7 -11.59 -5.92 30.40
N GLU A 8 -11.30 -7.17 30.01
CA GLU A 8 -10.84 -7.52 28.66
C GLU A 8 -11.90 -7.20 27.62
N ALA A 9 -13.16 -7.53 27.89
CA ALA A 9 -14.29 -7.17 27.02
C ALA A 9 -14.48 -5.65 26.88
N LYS A 10 -14.23 -4.89 27.97
CA LYS A 10 -14.26 -3.42 27.93
C LYS A 10 -13.05 -2.80 27.23
N MET A 11 -11.88 -3.43 27.25
CA MET A 11 -10.70 -2.94 26.56
C MET A 11 -10.77 -3.11 25.05
N HIS A 12 -11.72 -3.89 24.50
CA HIS A 12 -11.88 -4.20 23.08
C HIS A 12 -10.55 -4.60 22.43
N VAL A 13 -9.71 -5.30 23.16
CA VAL A 13 -8.51 -5.93 22.62
C VAL A 13 -8.99 -7.09 21.77
N GLY A 14 -8.75 -7.04 20.46
CA GLY A 14 -9.21 -8.05 19.51
C GLY A 14 -8.78 -9.45 19.95
N GLY A 15 -9.75 -10.34 20.18
CA GLY A 15 -9.49 -11.72 20.57
C GLY A 15 -8.77 -12.52 19.47
N ASN A 16 -8.23 -13.67 19.82
CA ASN A 16 -7.71 -14.62 18.84
C ASN A 16 -8.89 -15.47 18.32
N SER A 17 -9.30 -15.24 17.08
CA SER A 17 -10.36 -15.97 16.39
C SER A 17 -9.83 -17.00 15.38
N GLY A 18 -8.50 -17.16 15.31
CA GLY A 18 -7.81 -18.02 14.38
C GLY A 18 -7.34 -19.33 15.02
N PHE A 19 -6.19 -19.81 14.58
CA PHE A 19 -5.60 -21.08 14.96
C PHE A 19 -4.06 -21.04 14.81
N LYS A 20 -3.37 -22.04 15.36
CA LYS A 20 -1.92 -22.16 15.24
C LYS A 20 -1.54 -22.50 13.78
N ALA A 21 -0.59 -21.77 13.20
CA ALA A 21 -0.07 -22.05 11.87
C ALA A 21 0.60 -23.42 11.81
N THR A 22 0.38 -24.14 10.70
CA THR A 22 0.95 -25.47 10.43
C THR A 22 1.78 -25.51 9.15
N TYR A 23 1.73 -24.44 8.35
CA TYR A 23 2.47 -24.28 7.12
C TYR A 23 3.30 -23.01 7.18
N LEU A 24 4.60 -23.17 7.33
CA LEU A 24 5.62 -22.12 7.33
C LEU A 24 6.75 -22.60 6.42
N PRO A 25 6.76 -22.24 5.13
CA PRO A 25 7.80 -22.64 4.19
C PRO A 25 9.19 -22.15 4.61
N ASP A 26 10.21 -22.98 4.45
CA ASP A 26 11.61 -22.69 4.80
C ASP A 26 12.21 -21.47 4.06
N CYS A 27 11.61 -21.07 2.94
CA CYS A 27 12.03 -19.89 2.19
C CYS A 27 11.54 -18.56 2.77
N LEU A 28 10.70 -18.58 3.81
CA LEU A 28 10.31 -17.39 4.53
C LEU A 28 11.43 -16.93 5.46
N PHE A 29 11.65 -15.61 5.50
CA PHE A 29 12.47 -15.03 6.55
C PHE A 29 11.77 -15.15 7.92
N ASP A 30 12.54 -15.15 9.01
CA ASP A 30 12.01 -15.33 10.35
C ASP A 30 10.90 -14.33 10.71
N PHE A 31 11.05 -13.05 10.33
CA PHE A 31 10.02 -12.06 10.57
C PHE A 31 8.74 -12.31 9.77
N GLN A 32 8.86 -12.89 8.56
CA GLN A 32 7.69 -13.27 7.75
C GLN A 32 6.96 -14.44 8.39
N SER A 33 7.70 -15.44 8.84
CA SER A 33 7.15 -16.59 9.58
C SER A 33 6.42 -16.14 10.83
N ALA A 34 7.03 -15.25 11.63
CA ALA A 34 6.40 -14.67 12.82
C ALA A 34 5.10 -13.90 12.50
N LEU A 35 5.07 -13.14 11.38
CA LEU A 35 3.87 -12.45 10.93
C LEU A 35 2.77 -13.42 10.47
N VAL A 36 3.13 -14.50 9.78
CA VAL A 36 2.19 -15.56 9.37
C VAL A 36 1.60 -16.24 10.59
N GLU A 37 2.42 -16.64 11.57
CA GLU A 37 1.97 -17.26 12.82
C GLU A 37 1.01 -16.35 13.57
N TRP A 38 1.40 -15.09 13.77
CA TRP A 38 0.58 -14.11 14.45
C TRP A 38 -0.75 -13.85 13.72
N ALA A 39 -0.72 -13.61 12.41
CA ALA A 39 -1.92 -13.34 11.63
C ALA A 39 -2.87 -14.54 11.55
N THR A 40 -2.32 -15.77 11.50
CA THR A 40 -3.09 -17.02 11.53
C THR A 40 -3.76 -17.23 12.88
N LEU A 41 -3.04 -16.96 13.98
CA LEU A 41 -3.59 -17.02 15.33
C LEU A 41 -4.69 -15.98 15.56
N LYS A 42 -4.52 -14.76 15.02
CA LYS A 42 -5.57 -13.74 15.05
C LYS A 42 -6.79 -14.14 14.23
N GLY A 43 -6.60 -14.74 13.07
CA GLY A 43 -7.66 -15.12 12.13
C GLY A 43 -8.25 -13.93 11.38
N ARG A 44 -8.29 -12.75 12.00
CA ARG A 44 -8.69 -11.46 11.43
C ARG A 44 -7.60 -10.45 11.73
N ALA A 45 -6.81 -10.11 10.73
CA ALA A 45 -5.57 -9.36 10.94
C ALA A 45 -5.26 -8.39 9.80
N ALA A 46 -4.40 -7.42 10.09
CA ALA A 46 -3.79 -6.58 9.09
C ALA A 46 -2.25 -6.59 9.22
N VAL A 47 -1.55 -6.71 8.09
CA VAL A 47 -0.10 -6.64 7.99
C VAL A 47 0.28 -5.42 7.16
N PHE A 48 0.78 -4.40 7.83
CA PHE A 48 1.23 -3.15 7.24
C PHE A 48 2.76 -3.18 7.08
N ALA A 49 3.21 -3.91 6.08
CA ALA A 49 4.63 -4.07 5.79
C ALA A 49 5.03 -3.23 4.58
N ASP A 50 6.17 -2.55 4.66
CA ASP A 50 6.69 -1.71 3.57
C ASP A 50 6.91 -2.53 2.28
N CYS A 51 7.07 -1.83 1.16
CA CYS A 51 7.34 -2.46 -0.13
C CYS A 51 8.66 -3.25 -0.08
N GLY A 52 8.65 -4.46 -0.66
CA GLY A 52 9.84 -5.32 -0.69
C GLY A 52 10.01 -6.26 0.50
N LEU A 53 9.16 -6.19 1.53
CA LEU A 53 9.21 -7.10 2.68
C LEU A 53 8.48 -8.43 2.47
N GLY A 54 8.10 -8.76 1.24
CA GLY A 54 7.53 -10.05 0.88
C GLY A 54 6.09 -10.26 1.34
N LYS A 55 5.25 -9.21 1.34
CA LYS A 55 3.82 -9.32 1.68
C LYS A 55 3.12 -10.47 0.94
N THR A 56 3.43 -10.69 -0.32
CA THR A 56 2.83 -11.76 -1.13
C THR A 56 3.11 -13.14 -0.53
N PHE A 57 4.34 -13.39 -0.07
CA PHE A 57 4.69 -14.65 0.60
C PHE A 57 3.94 -14.82 1.93
N ILE A 58 3.81 -13.75 2.72
CA ILE A 58 3.03 -13.74 3.97
C ILE A 58 1.57 -14.06 3.69
N GLN A 59 0.97 -13.43 2.69
CA GLN A 59 -0.42 -13.63 2.26
C GLN A 59 -0.67 -15.07 1.82
N LEU A 60 0.20 -15.60 0.98
CA LEU A 60 0.10 -16.95 0.43
C LEU A 60 0.26 -18.02 1.53
N ALA A 61 1.23 -17.86 2.42
CA ALA A 61 1.42 -18.78 3.53
C ALA A 61 0.23 -18.71 4.52
N TRP A 62 -0.31 -17.52 4.80
CA TRP A 62 -1.51 -17.38 5.61
C TRP A 62 -2.73 -18.03 4.94
N ALA A 63 -2.93 -17.81 3.64
CA ALA A 63 -4.05 -18.36 2.89
C ALA A 63 -3.99 -19.90 2.86
N GLU A 64 -2.81 -20.47 2.66
CA GLU A 64 -2.61 -21.93 2.70
C GLU A 64 -2.88 -22.51 4.09
N ASN A 65 -2.50 -21.83 5.17
CA ASN A 65 -2.85 -22.24 6.53
C ASN A 65 -4.38 -22.31 6.71
N VAL A 66 -5.11 -21.32 6.20
CA VAL A 66 -6.59 -21.31 6.25
C VAL A 66 -7.15 -22.50 5.45
N VAL A 67 -6.64 -22.74 4.25
CA VAL A 67 -7.05 -23.90 3.41
C VAL A 67 -6.80 -25.21 4.15
N ARG A 68 -5.62 -25.42 4.71
CA ARG A 68 -5.28 -26.65 5.45
C ARG A 68 -6.17 -26.86 6.66
N LYS A 69 -6.46 -25.80 7.40
CA LYS A 69 -7.29 -25.87 8.61
C LYS A 69 -8.74 -26.16 8.31
N THR A 70 -9.30 -25.54 7.26
CA THR A 70 -10.76 -25.54 7.02
C THR A 70 -11.18 -26.50 5.92
N ASN A 71 -10.23 -27.01 5.13
CA ASN A 71 -10.46 -27.68 3.85
C ASN A 71 -11.33 -26.84 2.88
N GLY A 72 -11.40 -25.53 3.13
CA GLY A 72 -12.18 -24.56 2.38
C GLY A 72 -11.37 -23.85 1.29
N ARG A 73 -11.92 -22.76 0.77
CA ARG A 73 -11.31 -21.93 -0.27
C ARG A 73 -10.96 -20.55 0.26
N VAL A 74 -9.89 -19.95 -0.24
CA VAL A 74 -9.48 -18.59 0.08
C VAL A 74 -9.41 -17.76 -1.20
N LEU A 75 -10.04 -16.58 -1.18
CA LEU A 75 -9.98 -15.59 -2.24
C LEU A 75 -8.89 -14.56 -1.92
N ILE A 76 -7.99 -14.32 -2.86
CA ILE A 76 -6.95 -13.29 -2.78
C ILE A 76 -7.34 -12.19 -3.77
N LEU A 77 -7.74 -11.03 -3.24
CA LEU A 77 -8.05 -9.85 -4.02
C LEU A 77 -6.79 -9.01 -4.18
N ALA A 78 -6.42 -8.73 -5.40
CA ALA A 78 -5.22 -7.97 -5.74
C ALA A 78 -5.53 -6.91 -6.82
N PRO A 79 -4.72 -5.84 -6.94
CA PRO A 79 -4.80 -4.94 -8.08
C PRO A 79 -4.59 -5.69 -9.41
N LEU A 80 -5.18 -5.18 -10.49
CA LEU A 80 -5.23 -5.84 -11.79
C LEU A 80 -3.87 -6.38 -12.28
N ALA A 81 -2.83 -5.58 -12.16
CA ALA A 81 -1.48 -5.94 -12.62
C ALA A 81 -0.76 -6.99 -11.77
N VAL A 82 -1.31 -7.37 -10.61
CA VAL A 82 -0.62 -8.22 -9.61
C VAL A 82 -1.05 -9.68 -9.69
N GLY A 83 -2.22 -9.97 -10.25
CA GLY A 83 -2.83 -11.29 -10.19
C GLY A 83 -1.90 -12.40 -10.70
N PHE A 84 -1.27 -12.22 -11.85
CA PHE A 84 -0.32 -13.23 -12.42
C PHE A 84 0.95 -13.35 -11.58
N GLN A 85 1.49 -12.24 -11.09
CA GLN A 85 2.68 -12.29 -10.25
C GLN A 85 2.40 -13.08 -8.96
N THR A 86 1.22 -12.91 -8.37
CA THR A 86 0.81 -13.65 -7.17
C THR A 86 0.76 -15.15 -7.46
N VAL A 87 0.28 -15.55 -8.63
CA VAL A 87 0.29 -16.97 -9.05
C VAL A 87 1.72 -17.48 -9.19
N THR A 88 2.59 -16.75 -9.90
CA THR A 88 4.01 -17.14 -10.09
C THR A 88 4.78 -17.20 -8.75
N GLU A 89 4.50 -16.30 -7.82
CA GLU A 89 5.10 -16.35 -6.48
C GLU A 89 4.56 -17.53 -5.66
N GLY A 90 3.30 -17.91 -5.86
CA GLY A 90 2.72 -19.11 -5.25
C GLY A 90 3.36 -20.41 -5.74
N GLU A 91 3.69 -20.48 -7.02
CA GLU A 91 4.42 -21.62 -7.59
C GLU A 91 5.78 -21.82 -6.93
N LYS A 92 6.48 -20.74 -6.58
CA LYS A 92 7.75 -20.80 -5.83
C LYS A 92 7.59 -21.38 -4.42
N LEU A 93 6.40 -21.25 -3.83
CA LEU A 93 6.04 -21.88 -2.56
C LEU A 93 5.48 -23.31 -2.72
N GLY A 94 5.44 -23.84 -3.94
CA GLY A 94 4.82 -25.12 -4.24
C GLY A 94 3.30 -25.14 -4.13
N LEU A 95 2.65 -23.96 -4.16
CA LEU A 95 1.21 -23.81 -4.03
C LEU A 95 0.52 -23.78 -5.40
N LYS A 96 -0.68 -24.35 -5.46
CA LYS A 96 -1.53 -24.32 -6.66
C LYS A 96 -2.54 -23.20 -6.53
N LEU A 97 -2.34 -22.12 -7.28
CA LEU A 97 -3.25 -20.98 -7.36
C LEU A 97 -3.87 -20.91 -8.76
N THR A 98 -5.08 -20.39 -8.82
CA THR A 98 -5.75 -20.10 -10.10
C THR A 98 -6.14 -18.63 -10.14
N HIS A 99 -5.76 -17.94 -11.20
CA HIS A 99 -6.26 -16.59 -11.50
C HIS A 99 -7.62 -16.73 -12.18
N ASP A 100 -8.68 -16.36 -11.45
CA ASP A 100 -10.07 -16.44 -11.90
C ASP A 100 -10.65 -15.06 -12.08
N ARG A 101 -11.16 -14.77 -13.27
CA ARG A 101 -11.67 -13.45 -13.64
C ARG A 101 -13.19 -13.33 -13.59
N ASP A 102 -13.91 -14.43 -13.58
CA ASP A 102 -15.37 -14.48 -13.76
C ASP A 102 -16.10 -15.37 -12.74
N GLY A 103 -15.39 -15.89 -11.74
CA GLY A 103 -15.95 -16.73 -10.69
C GLY A 103 -16.34 -18.13 -11.13
N THR A 104 -15.85 -18.59 -12.30
CA THR A 104 -16.18 -19.91 -12.85
C THR A 104 -15.37 -21.04 -12.25
N GLU A 105 -14.18 -20.74 -11.71
CA GLU A 105 -13.33 -21.72 -11.04
C GLU A 105 -13.94 -22.25 -9.74
N LYS A 106 -14.20 -23.54 -9.65
CA LYS A 106 -14.84 -24.18 -8.47
C LYS A 106 -13.92 -25.18 -7.73
N LYS A 107 -12.83 -25.61 -8.36
CA LYS A 107 -11.95 -26.66 -7.82
C LYS A 107 -10.75 -26.10 -7.06
N ALA A 108 -10.21 -24.98 -7.52
CA ALA A 108 -9.04 -24.37 -6.90
C ALA A 108 -9.33 -23.91 -5.46
N ARG A 109 -8.42 -24.25 -4.55
CA ARG A 109 -8.48 -23.85 -3.14
C ARG A 109 -8.02 -22.41 -2.92
N LEU A 110 -6.98 -22.00 -3.63
CA LEU A 110 -6.46 -20.64 -3.64
C LEU A 110 -6.83 -19.98 -4.96
N VAL A 111 -7.63 -18.93 -4.87
CA VAL A 111 -8.15 -18.20 -6.04
C VAL A 111 -7.67 -16.77 -5.96
N VAL A 112 -7.06 -16.28 -7.02
CA VAL A 112 -6.63 -14.89 -7.17
C VAL A 112 -7.59 -14.17 -8.11
N SER A 113 -8.04 -12.98 -7.74
CA SER A 113 -8.86 -12.13 -8.61
C SER A 113 -8.64 -10.64 -8.32
N ASN A 114 -9.28 -9.80 -9.11
CA ASN A 114 -9.14 -8.35 -8.98
C ASN A 114 -10.33 -7.75 -8.23
N TYR A 115 -10.11 -6.58 -7.63
CA TYR A 115 -11.15 -5.86 -6.88
C TYR A 115 -12.37 -5.52 -7.73
N GLU A 116 -12.16 -5.14 -8.99
CA GLU A 116 -13.23 -4.78 -9.93
C GLU A 116 -14.14 -5.96 -10.28
N ARG A 117 -13.63 -7.18 -10.08
CA ARG A 117 -14.33 -8.43 -10.41
C ARG A 117 -14.96 -9.12 -9.19
N LEU A 118 -14.90 -8.48 -8.01
CA LEU A 118 -15.44 -9.05 -6.76
C LEU A 118 -16.90 -9.46 -6.88
N HIS A 119 -17.70 -8.78 -7.70
CA HIS A 119 -19.12 -9.06 -7.90
C HIS A 119 -19.43 -10.42 -8.55
N TYR A 120 -18.42 -11.09 -9.16
CA TYR A 120 -18.58 -12.47 -9.68
C TYR A 120 -18.44 -13.55 -8.60
N PHE A 121 -17.99 -13.20 -7.41
CA PHE A 121 -17.68 -14.16 -6.34
C PHE A 121 -18.73 -14.13 -5.24
N ASP A 122 -19.32 -15.30 -4.93
CA ASP A 122 -20.21 -15.45 -3.77
C ASP A 122 -19.36 -15.75 -2.52
N PRO A 123 -19.45 -14.95 -1.45
CA PRO A 123 -18.69 -15.18 -0.21
C PRO A 123 -18.99 -16.55 0.43
N LYS A 124 -20.16 -17.16 0.19
CA LYS A 124 -20.50 -18.50 0.69
C LYS A 124 -19.57 -19.61 0.19
N ASN A 125 -18.86 -19.37 -0.92
CA ASN A 125 -17.94 -20.33 -1.52
C ASN A 125 -16.52 -20.25 -0.92
N PHE A 126 -16.28 -19.36 0.05
CA PHE A 126 -14.97 -19.11 0.63
C PHE A 126 -15.02 -19.13 2.16
N THR A 127 -13.92 -19.55 2.78
CA THR A 127 -13.74 -19.50 4.24
C THR A 127 -12.82 -18.33 4.66
N GLY A 128 -12.00 -17.84 3.74
CA GLY A 128 -11.10 -16.73 3.99
C GLY A 128 -10.93 -15.80 2.80
N VAL A 129 -10.48 -14.59 3.08
CA VAL A 129 -10.15 -13.57 2.07
C VAL A 129 -8.89 -12.81 2.46
N VAL A 130 -8.05 -12.54 1.46
CA VAL A 130 -6.90 -11.65 1.54
C VAL A 130 -7.16 -10.43 0.67
N CYS A 131 -6.89 -9.23 1.17
CA CYS A 131 -6.86 -8.00 0.38
C CYS A 131 -5.42 -7.51 0.26
N ASP A 132 -4.81 -7.71 -0.91
CA ASP A 132 -3.50 -7.13 -1.25
C ASP A 132 -3.68 -5.66 -1.66
N GLU A 133 -2.77 -4.79 -1.22
CA GLU A 133 -2.89 -3.33 -1.33
C GLU A 133 -4.24 -2.80 -0.76
N SER A 134 -4.54 -3.20 0.47
CA SER A 134 -5.78 -2.83 1.17
C SER A 134 -5.98 -1.33 1.39
N SER A 135 -5.03 -0.48 1.01
CA SER A 135 -5.19 0.98 0.92
C SER A 135 -6.38 1.41 0.04
N ILE A 136 -6.90 0.53 -0.82
CA ILE A 136 -8.14 0.76 -1.57
C ILE A 136 -9.35 1.03 -0.65
N LEU A 137 -9.30 0.57 0.60
CA LEU A 137 -10.35 0.76 1.61
C LEU A 137 -10.38 2.18 2.21
N LYS A 138 -9.37 3.02 1.98
CA LYS A 138 -9.24 4.35 2.58
C LYS A 138 -10.36 5.33 2.22
N ASN A 139 -10.94 5.21 1.03
CA ASN A 139 -12.02 6.07 0.58
C ASN A 139 -13.32 5.72 1.30
N PHE A 140 -13.64 6.51 2.33
CA PHE A 140 -14.78 6.25 3.21
C PHE A 140 -16.12 6.11 2.46
N ASP A 141 -16.38 6.95 1.46
CA ASP A 141 -17.64 6.95 0.69
C ASP A 141 -17.60 6.08 -0.59
N GLY A 142 -16.51 5.32 -0.78
CA GLY A 142 -16.30 4.55 -2.01
C GLY A 142 -17.20 3.31 -2.11
N LYS A 143 -17.92 3.16 -3.24
CA LYS A 143 -18.72 1.96 -3.54
C LYS A 143 -17.88 0.68 -3.46
N THR A 144 -16.64 0.73 -3.95
CA THR A 144 -15.69 -0.39 -3.91
C THR A 144 -15.36 -0.80 -2.48
N ARG A 145 -15.08 0.18 -1.58
CA ARG A 145 -14.85 -0.11 -0.16
C ARG A 145 -16.03 -0.83 0.46
N LEU A 146 -17.25 -0.32 0.23
CA LEU A 146 -18.47 -0.91 0.80
C LEU A 146 -18.65 -2.37 0.33
N ALA A 147 -18.47 -2.63 -0.96
CA ALA A 147 -18.58 -3.98 -1.52
C ALA A 147 -17.54 -4.93 -0.91
N ILE A 148 -16.28 -4.51 -0.79
CA ILE A 148 -15.20 -5.30 -0.19
C ILE A 148 -15.51 -5.57 1.29
N THR A 149 -15.89 -4.55 2.06
CA THR A 149 -16.22 -4.68 3.48
C THR A 149 -17.40 -5.64 3.70
N GLN A 150 -18.46 -5.52 2.91
CA GLN A 150 -19.62 -6.41 2.98
C GLN A 150 -19.26 -7.87 2.63
N PHE A 151 -18.39 -8.06 1.64
CA PHE A 151 -17.90 -9.39 1.27
C PHE A 151 -17.05 -9.97 2.40
N MET A 152 -16.04 -9.25 2.88
CA MET A 152 -15.14 -9.68 3.93
C MET A 152 -15.88 -10.05 5.22
N ARG A 153 -16.85 -9.23 5.63
CA ARG A 153 -17.60 -9.47 6.89
C ARG A 153 -18.42 -10.74 6.91
N LYS A 154 -18.67 -11.36 5.76
CA LYS A 154 -19.33 -12.67 5.65
C LYS A 154 -18.39 -13.85 5.84
N LEU A 155 -17.07 -13.62 5.86
CA LEU A 155 -16.06 -14.67 5.95
C LEU A 155 -15.48 -14.75 7.36
N GLN A 156 -15.04 -15.96 7.75
CA GLN A 156 -14.44 -16.17 9.07
C GLN A 156 -13.03 -15.60 9.16
N TYR A 157 -12.19 -15.90 8.16
CA TYR A 157 -10.77 -15.52 8.14
C TYR A 157 -10.52 -14.36 7.17
N ARG A 158 -9.83 -13.32 7.64
CA ARG A 158 -9.64 -12.08 6.90
C ARG A 158 -8.25 -11.53 7.11
N LEU A 159 -7.56 -11.22 6.01
CA LEU A 159 -6.25 -10.61 6.06
C LEU A 159 -6.19 -9.37 5.16
N LEU A 160 -5.74 -8.26 5.71
CA LEU A 160 -5.40 -7.05 4.96
C LEU A 160 -3.90 -6.90 4.87
N CYS A 161 -3.38 -6.54 3.70
CA CYS A 161 -1.96 -6.25 3.50
C CYS A 161 -1.78 -4.96 2.70
N THR A 162 -0.93 -4.05 3.18
CA THR A 162 -0.54 -2.85 2.42
C THR A 162 0.77 -2.27 2.95
N ALA A 163 1.45 -1.49 2.12
CA ALA A 163 2.57 -0.66 2.55
C ALA A 163 2.12 0.74 3.04
N THR A 164 0.89 1.17 2.71
CA THR A 164 0.35 2.50 2.99
C THR A 164 -0.97 2.38 3.73
N ALA A 165 -0.90 2.01 5.02
CA ALA A 165 -2.07 1.71 5.83
C ALA A 165 -3.01 2.91 6.04
N ALA A 166 -2.44 4.09 6.27
CA ALA A 166 -3.17 5.33 6.52
C ALA A 166 -2.38 6.51 5.93
N PRO A 167 -2.34 6.65 4.59
CA PRO A 167 -1.45 7.59 3.92
C PRO A 167 -1.80 9.07 4.16
N ASN A 168 -2.99 9.37 4.64
CA ASN A 168 -3.41 10.75 4.86
C ASN A 168 -3.76 11.04 6.33
N ASP A 169 -4.35 10.08 7.06
CA ASP A 169 -4.80 10.28 8.44
C ASP A 169 -5.02 8.95 9.16
N TYR A 170 -4.77 8.92 10.49
CA TYR A 170 -5.02 7.75 11.35
C TYR A 170 -6.46 7.24 11.33
N ILE A 171 -7.44 8.10 11.06
CA ILE A 171 -8.85 7.70 10.94
C ILE A 171 -9.07 6.67 9.83
N GLU A 172 -8.20 6.62 8.80
CA GLU A 172 -8.28 5.62 7.72
C GLU A 172 -8.11 4.18 8.25
N LEU A 173 -7.44 3.99 9.40
CA LEU A 173 -7.32 2.68 10.05
C LEU A 173 -8.69 2.13 10.49
N GLY A 174 -9.66 3.01 10.75
CA GLY A 174 -11.02 2.62 11.09
C GLY A 174 -11.74 1.89 9.96
N THR A 175 -11.48 2.24 8.69
CA THR A 175 -12.06 1.51 7.54
C THR A 175 -11.47 0.11 7.41
N SER A 176 -10.18 -0.04 7.70
CA SER A 176 -9.50 -1.35 7.76
C SER A 176 -10.06 -2.21 8.89
N SER A 177 -10.21 -1.63 10.09
CA SER A 177 -10.83 -2.30 11.23
C SER A 177 -12.26 -2.77 10.95
N GLU A 178 -13.07 -1.93 10.31
CA GLU A 178 -14.44 -2.28 9.91
C GLU A 178 -14.46 -3.45 8.92
N ALA A 179 -13.55 -3.49 7.96
CA ALA A 179 -13.47 -4.57 6.97
C ALA A 179 -13.12 -5.91 7.61
N ILE A 180 -12.17 -5.94 8.54
CA ILE A 180 -11.82 -7.18 9.27
C ILE A 180 -12.86 -7.50 10.38
N GLY A 181 -13.70 -6.54 10.77
CA GLY A 181 -14.80 -6.72 11.72
C GLY A 181 -14.38 -6.62 13.19
N GLU A 182 -13.35 -5.82 13.48
CA GLU A 182 -12.93 -5.53 14.85
C GLU A 182 -13.77 -4.42 15.48
N MET A 183 -13.87 -3.27 14.81
CA MET A 183 -14.68 -2.13 15.25
C MET A 183 -15.19 -1.36 14.03
N GLY A 184 -16.45 -0.90 14.09
CA GLY A 184 -17.02 -0.04 13.06
C GLY A 184 -16.31 1.32 13.00
N PHE A 185 -16.27 1.93 11.80
CA PHE A 185 -15.62 3.24 11.61
C PHE A 185 -16.23 4.33 12.51
N SER A 186 -17.56 4.40 12.59
CA SER A 186 -18.25 5.41 13.43
C SER A 186 -17.99 5.19 14.92
N ASP A 187 -17.91 3.93 15.37
CA ASP A 187 -17.61 3.58 16.75
C ASP A 187 -16.17 3.98 17.12
N MET A 188 -15.22 3.73 16.22
CA MET A 188 -13.83 4.15 16.38
C MET A 188 -13.73 5.67 16.50
N LEU A 189 -14.40 6.42 15.62
CA LEU A 189 -14.42 7.89 15.70
C LEU A 189 -15.02 8.38 17.01
N SER A 190 -16.18 7.85 17.41
CA SER A 190 -16.85 8.27 18.64
C SER A 190 -16.04 7.95 19.89
N ARG A 191 -15.27 6.87 19.86
CA ARG A 191 -14.45 6.41 20.99
C ARG A 191 -13.17 7.21 21.17
N PHE A 192 -12.40 7.38 20.09
CA PHE A 192 -11.02 7.88 20.18
C PHE A 192 -10.87 9.33 19.69
N PHE A 193 -11.80 9.83 18.90
CA PHE A 193 -11.65 11.13 18.25
C PHE A 193 -12.77 12.10 18.63
N LYS A 194 -12.48 13.37 18.47
CA LYS A 194 -13.48 14.44 18.51
C LYS A 194 -13.37 15.30 17.27
N LYS A 195 -14.53 15.73 16.76
CA LYS A 195 -14.61 16.64 15.64
C LYS A 195 -14.06 18.01 16.07
N VAL A 196 -13.23 18.60 15.23
CA VAL A 196 -12.72 19.96 15.44
C VAL A 196 -13.68 20.91 14.73
N GLU A 197 -14.33 21.81 15.47
CA GLU A 197 -15.09 22.90 14.88
C GLU A 197 -14.09 23.87 14.22
N ARG A 198 -14.25 24.11 12.93
CA ARG A 198 -13.45 25.10 12.20
C ARG A 198 -13.81 26.49 12.69
N THR A 199 -12.98 27.09 13.51
CA THR A 199 -12.91 28.56 13.59
C THR A 199 -12.30 29.02 12.25
N MET A 200 -13.06 29.84 11.52
CA MET A 200 -12.68 30.38 10.21
C MET A 200 -11.43 31.26 10.32
N SER A 201 -10.24 30.70 10.29
CA SER A 201 -9.05 31.41 9.91
C SER A 201 -8.60 30.94 8.52
N ARG A 202 -8.57 31.86 7.58
CA ARG A 202 -8.26 31.66 6.15
C ARG A 202 -6.89 31.06 5.87
N ARG A 203 -6.08 30.72 6.89
CA ARG A 203 -4.72 30.18 6.71
C ARG A 203 -4.61 28.66 6.77
N ASP A 204 -5.65 27.94 7.21
CA ASP A 204 -5.60 26.49 7.43
C ASP A 204 -6.41 25.66 6.40
N GLU A 205 -6.70 26.20 5.22
CA GLU A 205 -7.52 25.53 4.19
C GLU A 205 -6.92 24.23 3.63
N HIS A 206 -5.71 23.83 4.05
CA HIS A 206 -5.00 22.68 3.49
C HIS A 206 -4.74 21.53 4.47
N GLN A 207 -5.21 21.60 5.72
CA GLN A 207 -5.16 20.46 6.63
C GLN A 207 -6.52 19.76 6.68
N GLY A 208 -6.68 18.72 5.87
CA GLY A 208 -7.92 17.97 5.65
C GLY A 208 -8.44 17.15 6.83
N CYS A 209 -7.93 17.30 8.05
CA CYS A 209 -8.38 16.52 9.19
C CYS A 209 -9.40 17.27 10.03
N ASN A 210 -10.66 16.80 10.02
CA ASN A 210 -11.73 17.32 10.87
C ASN A 210 -11.76 16.68 12.26
N TYR A 211 -10.78 15.83 12.60
CA TYR A 211 -10.77 15.02 13.82
C TYR A 211 -9.43 15.13 14.54
N ARG A 212 -9.47 15.12 15.87
CA ARG A 212 -8.28 14.99 16.74
C ARG A 212 -8.55 13.99 17.85
N PHE A 213 -7.52 13.40 18.43
CA PHE A 213 -7.67 12.50 19.57
C PHE A 213 -8.40 13.19 20.75
N ARG A 214 -9.21 12.42 21.47
CA ARG A 214 -9.82 12.84 22.73
C ARG A 214 -8.78 12.70 23.84
N GLY A 215 -8.38 13.77 24.50
CA GLY A 215 -7.52 13.76 25.69
C GLY A 215 -6.45 12.67 25.66
N HIS A 216 -6.54 11.67 26.54
CA HIS A 216 -5.59 10.57 26.64
C HIS A 216 -5.91 9.34 25.75
N ALA A 217 -6.86 9.46 24.81
CA ALA A 217 -7.34 8.33 23.99
C ALA A 217 -6.29 7.84 22.96
N GLU A 218 -5.22 8.58 22.71
CA GLU A 218 -4.20 8.20 21.73
C GLU A 218 -3.52 6.87 22.11
N ARG A 219 -3.13 6.68 23.35
CA ARG A 219 -2.51 5.43 23.82
C ARG A 219 -3.46 4.24 23.68
N ASP A 220 -4.73 4.41 24.04
CA ASP A 220 -5.74 3.35 23.95
C ASP A 220 -6.06 3.04 22.48
N PHE A 221 -6.04 4.05 21.61
CA PHE A 221 -6.16 3.85 20.16
C PHE A 221 -5.04 2.97 19.61
N TRP A 222 -3.78 3.27 19.95
CA TRP A 222 -2.65 2.49 19.47
C TRP A 222 -2.64 1.08 20.02
N ARG A 223 -2.99 0.89 21.30
CA ARG A 223 -3.17 -0.44 21.88
C ARG A 223 -4.23 -1.24 21.12
N TRP A 224 -5.36 -0.61 20.81
CA TRP A 224 -6.40 -1.23 20.02
C TRP A 224 -5.92 -1.57 18.61
N VAL A 225 -5.21 -0.68 17.91
CA VAL A 225 -4.62 -0.97 16.59
C VAL A 225 -3.68 -2.16 16.67
N CYS A 226 -2.79 -2.20 17.66
CA CYS A 226 -1.84 -3.30 17.87
C CYS A 226 -2.52 -4.64 18.15
N SER A 227 -3.76 -4.66 18.61
CA SER A 227 -4.49 -5.90 18.85
C SER A 227 -4.88 -6.66 17.57
N TRP A 228 -5.00 -5.97 16.44
CA TRP A 228 -5.41 -6.56 15.16
C TRP A 228 -4.48 -6.26 13.99
N ALA A 229 -3.49 -5.36 14.13
CA ALA A 229 -2.56 -5.00 13.08
C ALA A 229 -1.10 -5.17 13.53
N ARG A 230 -0.19 -5.40 12.56
CA ARG A 230 1.25 -5.30 12.72
C ARG A 230 1.81 -4.42 11.62
N ALA A 231 2.71 -3.48 11.98
CA ALA A 231 3.36 -2.59 11.03
C ALA A 231 4.88 -2.71 11.13
N MET A 232 5.55 -2.66 9.98
CA MET A 232 7.00 -2.67 9.89
C MET A 232 7.49 -2.02 8.59
N ARG A 233 8.60 -1.29 8.67
CA ARG A 233 9.37 -0.78 7.53
C ARG A 233 10.56 -1.65 7.19
N ARG A 234 11.11 -2.30 8.20
CA ARG A 234 12.30 -3.14 8.13
C ARG A 234 12.21 -4.24 9.18
N PRO A 235 12.91 -5.34 9.00
CA PRO A 235 12.87 -6.46 9.94
C PRO A 235 13.19 -6.09 11.39
N SER A 236 14.09 -5.13 11.62
CA SER A 236 14.46 -4.68 12.98
C SER A 236 13.31 -4.00 13.74
N ASP A 237 12.25 -3.59 13.09
CA ASP A 237 11.05 -3.07 13.76
C ASP A 237 10.35 -4.15 14.58
N LEU A 238 10.51 -5.42 14.19
CA LEU A 238 10.06 -6.60 14.94
C LEU A 238 11.19 -7.32 15.68
N GLY A 239 12.42 -6.75 15.68
CA GLY A 239 13.57 -7.30 16.38
C GLY A 239 14.40 -8.30 15.58
N TYR A 240 14.25 -8.35 14.26
CA TYR A 240 15.02 -9.20 13.34
C TYR A 240 16.13 -8.41 12.63
N ASP A 241 17.07 -9.13 11.98
CA ASP A 241 18.18 -8.49 11.27
C ASP A 241 17.75 -7.84 9.94
N ASP A 242 18.29 -6.65 9.66
CA ASP A 242 18.03 -5.86 8.47
C ASP A 242 19.01 -6.14 7.31
N ALA A 243 20.06 -6.92 7.51
CA ALA A 243 21.19 -6.99 6.57
C ALA A 243 20.75 -7.28 5.13
N ALA A 244 19.83 -8.22 4.92
CA ALA A 244 19.31 -8.59 3.60
C ALA A 244 18.35 -7.54 2.99
N PHE A 245 17.85 -6.60 3.79
CA PHE A 245 16.80 -5.64 3.42
C PHE A 245 17.29 -4.20 3.32
N ARG A 246 18.61 -3.97 3.38
CA ARG A 246 19.20 -2.65 3.18
C ARG A 246 19.04 -2.23 1.73
N LEU A 247 18.33 -1.13 1.52
CA LEU A 247 18.15 -0.58 0.19
C LEU A 247 19.32 0.35 -0.17
N PRO A 248 19.68 0.44 -1.47
CA PRO A 248 20.66 1.40 -1.93
C PRO A 248 20.12 2.83 -1.78
N PRO A 249 20.97 3.85 -1.90
CA PRO A 249 20.53 5.25 -1.82
C PRO A 249 19.42 5.57 -2.83
N LEU A 250 18.51 6.43 -2.41
CA LEU A 250 17.49 7.06 -3.26
C LEU A 250 17.85 8.52 -3.47
N VAL A 251 18.07 8.94 -4.72
CA VAL A 251 18.42 10.31 -5.08
C VAL A 251 17.27 10.92 -5.86
N VAL A 252 16.65 11.95 -5.30
CA VAL A 252 15.55 12.68 -5.94
C VAL A 252 16.09 14.02 -6.44
N ARG A 253 15.79 14.38 -7.69
CA ARG A 253 16.18 15.62 -8.34
C ARG A 253 14.96 16.29 -8.94
N ASP A 254 14.78 17.57 -8.66
CA ASP A 254 13.70 18.37 -9.25
C ASP A 254 14.25 19.10 -10.49
N HIS A 255 13.57 18.95 -11.62
CA HIS A 255 13.86 19.64 -12.88
C HIS A 255 12.71 20.59 -13.19
N PHE A 256 13.00 21.90 -13.10
CA PHE A 256 12.01 22.92 -13.42
C PHE A 256 12.15 23.37 -14.87
N VAL A 257 11.08 23.16 -15.62
CA VAL A 257 10.99 23.55 -17.02
C VAL A 257 10.31 24.91 -17.14
N LYS A 258 10.89 25.80 -17.93
CA LYS A 258 10.26 27.09 -18.26
C LYS A 258 9.24 26.91 -19.36
N ALA A 259 8.09 27.51 -19.19
CA ALA A 259 7.09 27.55 -20.24
C ALA A 259 7.53 28.52 -21.36
N ASN A 260 7.26 28.16 -22.62
CA ASN A 260 7.61 29.02 -23.76
C ASN A 260 6.75 30.31 -23.85
N SER A 261 5.61 30.33 -23.14
CA SER A 261 4.74 31.50 -23.08
C SER A 261 4.08 31.62 -21.70
N PRO A 262 3.93 32.85 -21.16
CA PRO A 262 3.20 33.05 -19.92
C PRO A 262 1.73 32.62 -20.05
N ALA A 263 1.07 32.41 -18.92
CA ALA A 263 -0.36 32.12 -18.91
C ALA A 263 -1.17 33.27 -19.56
N PRO A 264 -2.28 32.97 -20.27
CA PRO A 264 -3.08 34.00 -20.93
C PRO A 264 -3.46 35.13 -19.96
N GLY A 265 -3.15 36.37 -20.31
CA GLY A 265 -3.44 37.55 -19.48
C GLY A 265 -2.44 37.83 -18.34
N MET A 266 -1.35 37.09 -18.22
CA MET A 266 -0.30 37.31 -17.24
C MET A 266 1.03 37.73 -17.88
N LEU A 267 1.71 38.70 -17.26
CA LEU A 267 3.06 39.14 -17.65
C LEU A 267 4.16 38.31 -17.05
N PHE A 268 3.88 37.55 -15.97
CA PHE A 268 4.82 36.71 -15.25
C PHE A 268 4.22 35.34 -14.95
N GLU A 269 5.05 34.32 -14.80
CA GLU A 269 4.63 33.00 -14.32
C GLU A 269 4.19 33.12 -12.85
N MET A 270 2.95 32.72 -12.57
CA MET A 270 2.43 32.65 -11.21
C MET A 270 2.10 31.18 -10.85
N PRO A 271 2.25 30.80 -9.58
CA PRO A 271 1.85 29.47 -9.13
C PRO A 271 0.37 29.22 -9.42
N ALA A 272 0.05 28.09 -10.03
CA ALA A 272 -1.33 27.67 -10.24
C ALA A 272 -1.94 27.19 -8.90
N ILE A 273 -2.85 27.99 -8.33
CA ILE A 273 -3.43 27.75 -6.99
C ILE A 273 -4.66 26.84 -7.08
N GLY A 274 -5.50 27.04 -8.11
CA GLY A 274 -6.75 26.29 -8.30
C GLY A 274 -6.58 25.04 -9.17
N LEU A 275 -7.48 24.07 -9.00
CA LEU A 275 -7.47 22.83 -9.83
C LEU A 275 -7.62 23.11 -11.32
N GLN A 276 -8.36 24.16 -11.69
CA GLN A 276 -8.54 24.56 -13.08
C GLN A 276 -7.25 25.15 -13.65
N GLU A 277 -6.62 26.09 -12.95
CA GLU A 277 -5.33 26.68 -13.32
C GLU A 277 -4.23 25.62 -13.45
N GLN A 278 -4.19 24.65 -12.56
CA GLN A 278 -3.24 23.54 -12.65
C GLN A 278 -3.48 22.67 -13.89
N ARG A 279 -4.73 22.44 -14.29
CA ARG A 279 -5.04 21.72 -15.54
C ARG A 279 -4.65 22.50 -16.78
N GLU A 280 -4.82 23.80 -16.75
CA GLU A 280 -4.41 24.69 -17.83
C GLU A 280 -2.88 24.73 -17.93
N GLU A 281 -2.18 24.84 -16.79
CA GLU A 281 -0.73 24.76 -16.69
C GLU A 281 -0.18 23.45 -17.30
N LEU A 282 -0.76 22.33 -16.92
CA LEU A 282 -0.38 21.01 -17.45
C LEU A 282 -0.56 20.88 -18.96
N ARG A 283 -1.60 21.51 -19.52
CA ARG A 283 -1.86 21.51 -20.96
C ARG A 283 -0.90 22.45 -21.70
N ARG A 284 -0.69 23.63 -21.15
CA ARG A 284 0.16 24.66 -21.73
C ARG A 284 1.61 24.23 -21.83
N THR A 285 2.13 23.53 -20.81
CA THR A 285 3.53 23.13 -20.67
C THR A 285 3.79 21.68 -21.06
N LEU A 286 2.84 21.07 -21.78
CA LEU A 286 2.90 19.64 -22.16
C LEU A 286 4.18 19.31 -22.93
N LYS A 287 4.50 20.13 -23.94
CA LYS A 287 5.61 19.89 -24.86
C LYS A 287 6.94 20.00 -24.13
N GLU A 288 7.15 21.08 -23.42
CA GLU A 288 8.40 21.38 -22.70
C GLU A 288 8.70 20.33 -21.63
N ARG A 289 7.69 19.91 -20.86
CA ARG A 289 7.85 18.84 -19.87
C ARG A 289 8.19 17.49 -20.51
N CYS A 290 7.56 17.16 -21.65
CA CYS A 290 7.85 15.94 -22.37
C CYS A 290 9.24 15.97 -23.01
N GLU A 291 9.70 17.11 -23.54
CA GLU A 291 11.04 17.30 -24.08
C GLU A 291 12.10 17.04 -23.00
N GLN A 292 11.96 17.67 -21.83
CA GLN A 292 12.86 17.44 -20.70
C GLN A 292 12.87 15.98 -20.22
N ALA A 293 11.68 15.38 -20.12
CA ALA A 293 11.56 13.98 -19.70
C ALA A 293 12.18 13.01 -20.73
N ALA A 294 12.01 13.30 -22.03
CA ALA A 294 12.61 12.52 -23.10
C ALA A 294 14.14 12.66 -23.14
N GLU A 295 14.67 13.86 -22.91
CA GLU A 295 16.11 14.10 -22.77
C GLU A 295 16.70 13.28 -21.63
N LEU A 296 16.08 13.33 -20.44
CA LEU A 296 16.49 12.54 -19.29
C LEU A 296 16.46 11.04 -19.59
N ALA A 297 15.38 10.55 -20.20
CA ALA A 297 15.25 9.13 -20.54
C ALA A 297 16.26 8.67 -21.59
N ASN A 298 16.56 9.52 -22.59
CA ASN A 298 17.52 9.24 -23.64
C ASN A 298 19.00 9.36 -23.19
N SER A 299 19.26 10.09 -22.10
CA SER A 299 20.61 10.19 -21.51
C SER A 299 21.07 8.89 -20.85
N HIS A 300 20.17 7.92 -20.64
CA HIS A 300 20.48 6.63 -20.03
C HIS A 300 20.43 5.49 -21.04
N SER A 301 21.47 4.66 -21.05
CA SER A 301 21.48 3.38 -21.78
C SER A 301 20.75 2.26 -21.01
N ASN A 302 20.62 2.41 -19.70
CA ASN A 302 19.95 1.45 -18.80
C ASN A 302 18.43 1.64 -18.81
N PRO A 303 17.66 0.66 -18.31
CA PRO A 303 16.20 0.77 -18.21
C PRO A 303 15.72 2.03 -17.48
N VAL A 304 14.68 2.66 -18.04
CA VAL A 304 14.04 3.86 -17.50
C VAL A 304 12.52 3.64 -17.45
N VAL A 305 11.90 4.02 -16.35
CA VAL A 305 10.44 4.14 -16.29
C VAL A 305 10.04 5.61 -16.24
N VAL A 306 9.13 6.01 -17.12
CA VAL A 306 8.58 7.38 -17.19
C VAL A 306 7.12 7.34 -16.75
N TRP A 307 6.84 8.00 -15.63
CA TRP A 307 5.51 8.09 -15.05
C TRP A 307 4.82 9.37 -15.47
N CYS A 308 3.77 9.25 -16.28
CA CYS A 308 2.94 10.37 -16.74
C CYS A 308 1.52 10.29 -16.16
N HIS A 309 0.73 11.36 -16.32
CA HIS A 309 -0.66 11.40 -15.83
C HIS A 309 -1.68 11.58 -16.95
N LEU A 310 -1.33 12.31 -17.99
CA LEU A 310 -2.21 12.62 -19.11
C LEU A 310 -1.96 11.68 -20.30
N ASN A 311 -3.00 11.36 -21.07
CA ASN A 311 -2.85 10.59 -22.31
C ASN A 311 -1.95 11.31 -23.34
N PRO A 312 -2.08 12.63 -23.55
CA PRO A 312 -1.19 13.34 -24.45
C PRO A 312 0.29 13.28 -24.06
N GLU A 313 0.60 13.25 -22.75
CA GLU A 313 1.99 13.08 -22.26
C GLU A 313 2.57 11.74 -22.73
N GLY A 314 1.86 10.64 -22.48
CA GLY A 314 2.31 9.31 -22.89
C GLY A 314 2.51 9.19 -24.40
N GLN A 315 1.56 9.71 -25.18
CA GLN A 315 1.64 9.70 -26.64
C GLN A 315 2.83 10.52 -27.19
N LEU A 316 3.09 11.68 -26.58
CA LEU A 316 4.19 12.55 -26.99
C LEU A 316 5.55 11.95 -26.59
N LEU A 317 5.67 11.42 -25.36
CA LEU A 317 6.88 10.73 -24.89
C LEU A 317 7.22 9.52 -25.77
N LYS A 318 6.21 8.72 -26.17
CA LYS A 318 6.42 7.61 -27.10
C LYS A 318 6.96 8.05 -28.47
N LYS A 319 6.60 9.26 -28.94
CA LYS A 319 7.13 9.83 -30.20
C LYS A 319 8.55 10.36 -30.04
N MET A 320 8.89 10.93 -28.88
CA MET A 320 10.19 11.57 -28.61
C MET A 320 11.26 10.57 -28.18
N ILE A 321 10.86 9.40 -27.67
CA ILE A 321 11.75 8.34 -27.22
C ILE A 321 11.54 7.13 -28.15
N PRO A 322 12.46 6.88 -29.11
CA PRO A 322 12.22 5.94 -30.22
C PRO A 322 11.94 4.50 -29.79
N ASP A 323 12.55 4.03 -28.71
CA ASP A 323 12.42 2.67 -28.18
C ASP A 323 11.46 2.57 -26.98
N ALA A 324 10.67 3.63 -26.72
CA ALA A 324 9.70 3.61 -25.64
C ALA A 324 8.47 2.75 -25.98
N GLN A 325 8.04 1.97 -24.99
CA GLN A 325 6.73 1.32 -25.01
C GLN A 325 5.78 2.04 -24.07
N GLU A 326 4.60 2.42 -24.58
CA GLU A 326 3.55 3.05 -23.79
C GLU A 326 2.49 2.03 -23.41
N VAL A 327 2.09 2.03 -22.11
CA VAL A 327 0.95 1.27 -21.61
C VAL A 327 -0.13 2.24 -21.17
N LYS A 328 -1.31 2.14 -21.82
CA LYS A 328 -2.49 3.01 -21.62
C LYS A 328 -3.57 2.32 -20.81
N GLY A 329 -4.48 3.11 -20.24
CA GLY A 329 -5.67 2.58 -19.60
C GLY A 329 -6.60 1.82 -20.55
N SER A 330 -6.68 2.24 -21.81
CA SER A 330 -7.49 1.62 -22.87
C SER A 330 -6.90 0.35 -23.49
N ASP A 331 -5.66 0.00 -23.19
CA ASP A 331 -5.07 -1.25 -23.67
C ASP A 331 -5.76 -2.45 -23.01
N THR A 332 -5.80 -3.59 -23.71
CA THR A 332 -6.32 -4.83 -23.14
C THR A 332 -5.45 -5.28 -21.95
N ASP A 333 -6.03 -6.06 -21.05
CA ASP A 333 -5.31 -6.56 -19.88
C ASP A 333 -4.11 -7.41 -20.29
N GLU A 334 -4.27 -8.24 -21.34
CA GLU A 334 -3.20 -9.09 -21.91
C GLU A 334 -2.02 -8.25 -22.41
N ARG A 335 -2.29 -7.12 -23.08
CA ARG A 335 -1.25 -6.22 -23.57
C ARG A 335 -0.53 -5.53 -22.43
N LYS A 336 -1.26 -5.06 -21.41
CA LYS A 336 -0.67 -4.46 -20.22
C LYS A 336 0.29 -5.44 -19.54
N GLU A 337 -0.18 -6.66 -19.30
CA GLU A 337 0.57 -7.72 -18.65
C GLU A 337 1.81 -8.13 -19.44
N SER A 338 1.69 -8.34 -20.77
CA SER A 338 2.85 -8.69 -21.60
C SER A 338 3.91 -7.60 -21.60
N THR A 339 3.51 -6.34 -21.77
CA THR A 339 4.45 -5.21 -21.80
C THR A 339 5.14 -5.01 -20.45
N PHE A 340 4.42 -5.11 -19.34
CA PHE A 340 5.03 -5.02 -18.01
C PHE A 340 5.98 -6.17 -17.71
N ARG A 341 5.66 -7.40 -18.16
CA ARG A 341 6.55 -8.56 -18.06
C ARG A 341 7.80 -8.35 -18.89
N ASP A 342 7.67 -7.89 -20.14
CA ASP A 342 8.80 -7.64 -21.02
C ASP A 342 9.72 -6.56 -20.46
N PHE A 343 9.17 -5.51 -19.85
CA PHE A 343 9.97 -4.53 -19.11
C PHE A 343 10.67 -5.16 -17.91
N ALA A 344 9.99 -5.97 -17.13
CA ALA A 344 10.57 -6.65 -15.97
C ALA A 344 11.71 -7.61 -16.32
N LEU A 345 11.66 -8.21 -17.54
CA LEU A 345 12.70 -9.08 -18.09
C LEU A 345 13.85 -8.30 -18.76
N GLY A 346 13.74 -6.96 -18.87
CA GLY A 346 14.75 -6.13 -19.52
C GLY A 346 14.67 -6.07 -21.04
N ASN A 347 13.61 -6.63 -21.66
CA ASN A 347 13.40 -6.60 -23.11
C ASN A 347 12.97 -5.22 -23.63
N ILE A 348 12.52 -4.35 -22.74
CA ILE A 348 12.11 -2.97 -23.03
C ILE A 348 13.02 -2.04 -22.22
N ARG A 349 13.67 -1.08 -22.88
CA ARG A 349 14.54 -0.10 -22.22
C ARG A 349 13.72 1.00 -21.57
N VAL A 350 12.75 1.59 -22.26
CA VAL A 350 11.95 2.69 -21.74
C VAL A 350 10.48 2.30 -21.69
N LEU A 351 9.92 2.33 -20.49
CA LEU A 351 8.50 2.14 -20.26
C LEU A 351 7.83 3.46 -19.91
N VAL A 352 6.81 3.85 -20.67
CA VAL A 352 5.97 5.02 -20.39
C VAL A 352 4.59 4.54 -19.92
N THR A 353 4.19 4.92 -18.71
CA THR A 353 2.88 4.51 -18.18
C THR A 353 2.39 5.46 -17.09
N LYS A 354 1.20 5.22 -16.57
CA LYS A 354 0.61 6.01 -15.50
C LYS A 354 0.71 5.28 -14.15
N PRO A 355 0.94 5.98 -13.04
CA PRO A 355 0.95 5.35 -11.72
C PRO A 355 -0.33 4.56 -11.42
N LYS A 356 -1.49 5.03 -11.84
CA LYS A 356 -2.77 4.31 -11.68
C LYS A 356 -2.81 2.94 -12.38
N ILE A 357 -1.96 2.72 -13.39
CA ILE A 357 -1.96 1.49 -14.19
C ILE A 357 -0.85 0.56 -13.75
N GLY A 358 0.38 1.07 -13.59
CA GLY A 358 1.60 0.27 -13.39
C GLY A 358 2.21 0.37 -11.99
N ALA A 359 1.74 1.29 -11.12
CA ALA A 359 2.39 1.48 -9.82
C ALA A 359 1.99 0.46 -8.75
N PHE A 360 1.14 -0.51 -9.04
CA PHE A 360 0.71 -1.50 -8.06
C PHE A 360 1.32 -2.88 -8.37
N GLY A 361 1.97 -3.49 -7.39
CA GLY A 361 2.34 -4.89 -7.31
C GLY A 361 3.54 -5.37 -8.15
N LEU A 362 3.96 -4.66 -9.18
CA LEU A 362 5.03 -5.11 -10.09
C LEU A 362 6.44 -4.92 -9.52
N ASN A 363 7.38 -5.75 -9.96
CA ASN A 363 8.76 -5.78 -9.49
C ASN A 363 9.72 -5.36 -10.60
N TRP A 364 10.35 -4.18 -10.47
CA TRP A 364 11.26 -3.62 -11.46
C TRP A 364 12.63 -3.27 -10.87
N GLN A 365 13.22 -4.19 -10.07
CA GLN A 365 14.52 -3.98 -9.43
C GLN A 365 15.68 -3.84 -10.42
N HIS A 366 15.52 -4.27 -11.67
CA HIS A 366 16.49 -4.07 -12.73
C HIS A 366 16.57 -2.62 -13.22
N CYS A 367 15.53 -1.82 -12.97
CA CYS A 367 15.44 -0.41 -13.33
C CYS A 367 15.86 0.47 -12.15
N SER A 368 16.79 1.38 -12.37
CA SER A 368 17.28 2.36 -11.37
C SER A 368 17.04 3.81 -11.75
N ASN A 369 16.45 4.07 -12.92
CA ASN A 369 16.19 5.43 -13.39
C ASN A 369 14.68 5.63 -13.54
N VAL A 370 14.17 6.64 -12.85
CA VAL A 370 12.75 6.97 -12.79
C VAL A 370 12.55 8.42 -13.19
N VAL A 371 11.74 8.68 -14.20
CA VAL A 371 11.27 10.03 -14.52
C VAL A 371 9.83 10.15 -14.08
N TYR A 372 9.50 11.19 -13.33
CA TYR A 372 8.18 11.33 -12.72
C TYR A 372 7.57 12.71 -12.96
N PHE A 373 6.37 12.78 -13.48
CA PHE A 373 5.56 13.99 -13.49
C PHE A 373 4.77 14.10 -12.20
N PRO A 374 4.87 15.24 -11.46
CA PRO A 374 4.24 15.33 -10.15
C PRO A 374 2.73 15.38 -10.19
N SER A 375 2.10 14.86 -9.13
CA SER A 375 0.67 14.94 -8.87
C SER A 375 0.41 15.14 -7.38
N HIS A 376 -0.83 15.44 -7.01
CA HIS A 376 -1.21 15.63 -5.60
C HIS A 376 -1.24 14.33 -4.78
N SER A 377 -1.08 13.16 -5.43
CA SER A 377 -1.17 11.86 -4.78
C SER A 377 0.20 11.36 -4.33
N TYR A 378 0.50 11.53 -3.06
CA TYR A 378 1.69 10.92 -2.46
C TYR A 378 1.73 9.40 -2.62
N GLU A 379 0.60 8.72 -2.46
CA GLU A 379 0.53 7.28 -2.62
C GLU A 379 0.97 6.82 -4.02
N GLN A 380 0.49 7.51 -5.08
CA GLN A 380 0.91 7.21 -6.45
C GLN A 380 2.41 7.42 -6.66
N TYR A 381 2.96 8.50 -6.12
CA TYR A 381 4.40 8.76 -6.16
C TYR A 381 5.17 7.67 -5.42
N TYR A 382 4.78 7.39 -4.17
CA TYR A 382 5.42 6.37 -3.35
C TYR A 382 5.39 5.01 -4.03
N GLN A 383 4.24 4.56 -4.48
CA GLN A 383 4.09 3.28 -5.17
C GLN A 383 4.91 3.23 -6.47
N ALA A 384 4.94 4.31 -7.26
CA ALA A 384 5.71 4.41 -8.48
C ALA A 384 7.22 4.26 -8.24
N VAL A 385 7.77 4.97 -7.25
CA VAL A 385 9.18 4.89 -6.88
C VAL A 385 9.52 3.51 -6.33
N ARG A 386 8.66 2.94 -5.50
CA ARG A 386 8.84 1.63 -4.86
C ARG A 386 8.72 0.44 -5.83
N ARG A 387 8.42 0.66 -7.12
CA ARG A 387 8.59 -0.38 -8.17
C ARG A 387 10.05 -0.68 -8.43
N CYS A 388 10.89 0.35 -8.38
CA CYS A 388 12.34 0.27 -8.63
C CYS A 388 13.14 0.22 -7.32
N TRP A 389 12.80 1.06 -6.34
CA TRP A 389 13.49 1.15 -5.05
C TRP A 389 12.91 0.19 -4.02
N ARG A 390 13.33 -1.07 -4.08
CA ARG A 390 12.79 -2.16 -3.26
C ARG A 390 13.83 -3.25 -3.03
N PHE A 391 13.50 -4.23 -2.19
CA PHE A 391 14.34 -5.41 -1.94
C PHE A 391 14.82 -6.04 -3.27
N GLY A 392 16.11 -6.34 -3.34
CA GLY A 392 16.77 -6.86 -4.54
C GLY A 392 17.34 -5.80 -5.47
N GLN A 393 17.06 -4.49 -5.26
CA GLN A 393 17.74 -3.40 -5.97
C GLN A 393 19.18 -3.27 -5.47
N ARG A 394 20.14 -3.21 -6.40
CA ARG A 394 21.58 -3.11 -6.09
C ARG A 394 22.17 -1.74 -6.42
N ASN A 395 21.50 -0.98 -7.27
CA ASN A 395 21.98 0.30 -7.77
C ASN A 395 21.26 1.46 -7.05
N THR A 396 21.97 2.59 -6.92
CA THR A 396 21.34 3.86 -6.50
C THR A 396 20.18 4.18 -7.43
N VAL A 397 18.99 4.36 -6.87
CA VAL A 397 17.80 4.72 -7.65
C VAL A 397 17.74 6.24 -7.77
N LYS A 398 17.67 6.72 -9.01
CA LYS A 398 17.55 8.13 -9.35
C LYS A 398 16.12 8.43 -9.76
N VAL A 399 15.52 9.44 -9.14
CA VAL A 399 14.16 9.90 -9.44
C VAL A 399 14.26 11.34 -9.90
N ASP A 400 14.06 11.55 -11.18
CA ASP A 400 14.04 12.87 -11.81
C ASP A 400 12.59 13.35 -11.91
N VAL A 401 12.22 14.34 -11.11
CA VAL A 401 10.88 14.92 -11.07
C VAL A 401 10.82 16.11 -12.01
N VAL A 402 10.04 16.01 -13.09
CA VAL A 402 9.93 17.07 -14.10
C VAL A 402 8.66 17.89 -13.84
N ALA A 403 8.84 19.15 -13.49
CA ALA A 403 7.78 20.08 -13.15
C ALA A 403 8.00 21.46 -13.79
N THR A 404 6.99 22.32 -13.75
CA THR A 404 7.11 23.74 -14.07
C THR A 404 7.12 24.58 -12.80
N GLU A 405 7.51 25.86 -12.90
CA GLU A 405 7.38 26.80 -11.78
C GLU A 405 5.93 26.90 -11.28
N GLY A 406 4.95 26.85 -12.20
CA GLY A 406 3.53 26.82 -11.83
C GLY A 406 3.12 25.59 -11.01
N GLN A 407 3.89 24.50 -11.06
CA GLN A 407 3.64 23.27 -10.30
C GLN A 407 4.44 23.19 -8.98
N ARG A 408 5.20 24.20 -8.61
CA ARG A 408 6.01 24.21 -7.37
C ARG A 408 5.17 23.86 -6.13
N GLN A 409 3.98 24.43 -6.01
CA GLN A 409 3.06 24.13 -4.89
C GLN A 409 2.62 22.65 -4.87
N VAL A 410 2.48 22.00 -6.02
CA VAL A 410 2.16 20.56 -6.12
C VAL A 410 3.31 19.74 -5.55
N LEU A 411 4.55 20.10 -5.88
CA LEU A 411 5.75 19.43 -5.35
C LEU A 411 5.91 19.62 -3.85
N ASP A 412 5.74 20.84 -3.35
CA ASP A 412 5.83 21.14 -1.92
C ASP A 412 4.78 20.37 -1.13
N ASN A 413 3.55 20.30 -1.64
CA ASN A 413 2.50 19.49 -1.05
C ASN A 413 2.81 17.98 -1.09
N LEU A 414 3.43 17.49 -2.17
CA LEU A 414 3.85 16.11 -2.29
C LEU A 414 4.91 15.77 -1.23
N LYS A 415 5.95 16.62 -1.08
CA LYS A 415 7.01 16.47 -0.08
C LYS A 415 6.44 16.50 1.33
N ARG A 416 5.59 17.49 1.65
CA ARG A 416 4.92 17.59 2.96
C ARG A 416 4.11 16.33 3.30
N LYS A 417 3.37 15.77 2.32
CA LYS A 417 2.62 14.52 2.52
C LYS A 417 3.55 13.32 2.70
N ALA A 418 4.70 13.30 2.03
CA ALA A 418 5.71 12.26 2.19
C ALA A 418 6.26 12.25 3.62
N ASP A 419 6.62 13.42 4.13
CA ASP A 419 7.14 13.58 5.49
C ASP A 419 6.09 13.19 6.54
N ALA A 420 4.85 13.65 6.36
CA ALA A 420 3.73 13.31 7.24
C ALA A 420 3.43 11.82 7.27
N ALA A 421 3.38 11.16 6.10
CA ALA A 421 3.17 9.71 6.01
C ALA A 421 4.34 8.94 6.62
N SER A 422 5.58 9.43 6.47
CA SER A 422 6.77 8.87 7.10
C SER A 422 6.69 8.94 8.61
N ALA A 423 6.44 10.12 9.15
CA ALA A 423 6.33 10.34 10.60
C ALA A 423 5.19 9.50 11.21
N MET A 424 4.05 9.44 10.54
CA MET A 424 2.90 8.64 10.98
C MET A 424 3.23 7.13 11.05
N PHE A 425 3.91 6.62 10.03
CA PHE A 425 4.29 5.21 10.02
C PHE A 425 5.35 4.89 11.09
N GLU A 426 6.31 5.79 11.33
CA GLU A 426 7.29 5.67 12.42
C GLU A 426 6.61 5.65 13.79
N GLN A 427 5.63 6.51 13.99
CA GLN A 427 4.84 6.53 15.23
C GLN A 427 4.07 5.22 15.41
N LEU A 428 3.42 4.71 14.37
CA LEU A 428 2.74 3.41 14.38
C LEU A 428 3.68 2.27 14.78
N VAL A 429 4.85 2.18 14.14
CA VAL A 429 5.89 1.18 14.45
C VAL A 429 6.40 1.36 15.89
N GLY A 430 6.67 2.60 16.30
CA GLY A 430 7.16 2.91 17.66
C GLY A 430 6.17 2.46 18.75
N MET A 431 4.89 2.74 18.56
CA MET A 431 3.84 2.31 19.49
C MET A 431 3.69 0.79 19.52
N MET A 432 3.74 0.12 18.37
CA MET A 432 3.71 -1.35 18.31
C MET A 432 4.89 -1.99 19.03
N ARG A 433 6.10 -1.46 18.87
CA ARG A 433 7.28 -1.97 19.59
C ARG A 433 7.12 -1.84 21.12
N ASN A 434 6.54 -0.77 21.60
CA ASN A 434 6.31 -0.55 23.02
C ASN A 434 5.26 -1.54 23.58
N GLU A 435 4.15 -1.74 22.89
CA GLU A 435 3.11 -2.69 23.30
C GLU A 435 3.63 -4.16 23.26
N LEU A 436 4.39 -4.55 22.23
CA LEU A 436 5.03 -5.87 22.17
C LEU A 436 6.04 -6.10 23.29
N ARG A 437 6.76 -5.07 23.74
CA ARG A 437 7.65 -5.16 24.89
C ARG A 437 6.88 -5.35 26.19
N ILE A 438 5.72 -4.73 26.32
CA ILE A 438 4.83 -4.87 27.47
C ILE A 438 4.22 -6.28 27.51
N GLU A 439 3.75 -6.81 26.38
CA GLU A 439 3.27 -8.19 26.30
C GLU A 439 4.35 -9.21 26.70
N ARG A 440 5.58 -9.07 26.17
CA ARG A 440 6.70 -9.96 26.54
C ARG A 440 7.08 -9.85 28.02
N LYS A 441 7.02 -8.68 28.63
CA LYS A 441 7.25 -8.53 30.08
C LYS A 441 6.16 -9.21 30.92
N ASN A 442 4.91 -9.14 30.47
CA ASN A 442 3.80 -9.79 31.17
C ASN A 442 3.84 -11.33 31.06
N GLU A 443 4.36 -11.88 29.95
CA GLU A 443 4.62 -13.33 29.85
C GLU A 443 5.72 -13.79 30.80
N PHE A 444 6.74 -12.98 31.05
CA PHE A 444 7.80 -13.28 32.02
C PHE A 444 7.33 -13.18 33.51
N VAL A 445 6.37 -12.30 33.78
CA VAL A 445 5.81 -12.15 35.15
C VAL A 445 4.79 -13.25 35.46
N LYS A 446 4.22 -13.94 34.47
CA LYS A 446 3.30 -15.08 34.66
C LYS A 446 4.00 -16.41 35.01
N LYS A 447 5.32 -16.48 35.08
CA LYS A 447 6.06 -17.55 35.75
C LYS A 447 6.25 -17.16 37.22
N GLU A 448 5.17 -16.94 37.92
CA GLU A 448 5.22 -16.83 39.35
C GLU A 448 5.45 -18.20 40.00
N GLU A 449 6.39 -18.19 40.89
CA GLU A 449 6.80 -19.26 41.76
C GLU A 449 5.61 -19.95 42.40
N VAL A 450 5.50 -21.24 42.16
CA VAL A 450 4.62 -22.08 42.96
C VAL A 450 5.13 -21.95 44.41
N PRO A 451 4.30 -21.47 45.35
CA PRO A 451 4.73 -21.37 46.72
C PRO A 451 5.20 -22.72 47.25
N THR A 452 6.35 -22.77 47.87
CA THR A 452 7.01 -24.00 48.35
C THR A 452 6.24 -24.76 49.43
N TRP A 453 5.03 -24.33 49.77
CA TRP A 453 4.11 -24.96 50.72
C TRP A 453 2.87 -25.59 50.06
N LEU A 454 2.83 -25.69 48.74
CA LEU A 454 1.91 -26.52 47.94
C LEU A 454 2.70 -27.74 47.45
#